data_7dc5af5f3952fa180906f188fb545368
#
_entry.id   7dc5af5f3952fa180906f188fb545368
#
_cell.length_a   1.000
_cell.length_b   1.000
_cell.length_c   1.000
_cell.angle_alpha   90.00
_cell.angle_beta   90.00
_cell.angle_gamma   90.00
#
_symmetry.space_group_name_H-M   'P 1'
#
loop_
_entity.id
_entity.type
_entity.pdbx_description
1 polymer ?
#
loop_
_entity_poly.entity_id
_entity_poly.type
_entity_poly.pdbx_seq_one_letter_code
_entity_poly.pdbx_strand_id
1 'polypeptide(L)'
;MFAKKWYILAAVVVAGSLLLSACGPTEVVKTVEITVPPEEVEVVVEVTTPPEIVEVTAVPEEPGLGAGCTYNAYRMGWVMDYADAENILNVVFHPDSPFQYTFWDDDEFRDLVDQALTEFDPDVRADLWMQAEQIMQTDYATIIPLYYYDRTVVLRPDIEAIYPPFGSPPIKHWRMPEGETSLVHVIGTEPPTLDVNTATDTTSHLIQHQIMDSLYEYTADGTIEAAGAVSYSVSDDGLVYTIKLREDAAWSDGEPVTAQHYVDGITRLLEPATAAEYAWLMYVVQGAEAFNTGETDDPSTLGVRAVDDYTLEITLEKAASYFDSILAFSTTYPIRRDVIDEYGDLWAEPGNFVGNGAYLLTEWAHNDYVVLEKNPNYWAADDVTIEKIEFPIITEQATALAAYERGELDVCHDWWPSEELSRLMENMPDHVRTLVRPGPYYIGLNFLRPPTDNLNMRKALASGVDKRAIIDNVLEMPWRQEACGVIPPNIPGYQGCGEVGYEFDPDAALGYLEAAMGEMGIENAGDITVNLWYNRGNEDILDAVAEQWETNLGITANVAIMEWAAYLDTLDECNNP
;
A
#
# COMPACT_ATOMS: atom_id res chain seq x y z
N MET A 1 16.04 -39.66 15.76
CA MET A 1 16.72 -39.61 17.07
C MET A 1 17.56 -38.31 17.24
N PHE A 2 18.03 -37.67 16.19
CA PHE A 2 18.82 -36.43 16.28
C PHE A 2 17.97 -35.15 16.40
N ALA A 3 16.77 -35.11 15.87
CA ALA A 3 15.88 -33.95 15.98
C ALA A 3 15.40 -33.65 17.41
N LYS A 4 15.08 -34.69 18.20
CA LYS A 4 14.65 -34.56 19.62
C LYS A 4 15.69 -33.86 20.53
N LYS A 5 16.99 -33.96 20.24
CA LYS A 5 18.05 -33.35 21.08
C LYS A 5 18.23 -31.85 20.81
N TRP A 6 17.88 -31.36 19.63
CA TRP A 6 18.01 -29.94 19.30
C TRP A 6 16.92 -29.10 19.95
N TYR A 7 15.68 -29.58 19.98
CA TYR A 7 14.57 -28.87 20.64
C TYR A 7 14.76 -28.73 22.16
N ILE A 8 15.32 -29.74 22.79
CA ILE A 8 15.65 -29.67 24.22
C ILE A 8 16.79 -28.67 24.49
N LEU A 9 17.75 -28.53 23.57
CA LEU A 9 18.84 -27.57 23.72
C LEU A 9 18.36 -26.12 23.48
N ALA A 10 17.44 -25.88 22.55
CA ALA A 10 16.83 -24.57 22.30
C ALA A 10 15.96 -24.11 23.49
N ALA A 11 15.16 -25.00 24.07
CA ALA A 11 14.37 -24.71 25.26
C ALA A 11 15.23 -24.38 26.49
N VAL A 12 16.35 -25.07 26.68
CA VAL A 12 17.30 -24.82 27.79
C VAL A 12 18.07 -23.50 27.59
N VAL A 13 18.40 -23.13 26.35
CA VAL A 13 19.09 -21.85 26.04
C VAL A 13 18.15 -20.65 26.24
N VAL A 14 16.88 -20.75 25.88
CA VAL A 14 15.89 -19.69 26.13
C VAL A 14 15.59 -19.54 27.63
N ALA A 15 15.48 -20.64 28.37
CA ALA A 15 15.32 -20.57 29.82
C ALA A 15 16.59 -20.04 30.53
N GLY A 16 17.79 -20.37 30.02
CA GLY A 16 19.07 -19.88 30.55
C GLY A 16 19.30 -18.37 30.30
N SER A 17 18.87 -17.81 29.17
CA SER A 17 19.01 -16.40 28.88
C SER A 17 18.03 -15.51 29.67
N LEU A 18 16.86 -16.04 30.05
CA LEU A 18 15.93 -15.35 30.94
C LEU A 18 16.36 -15.31 32.41
N LEU A 19 17.17 -16.30 32.85
CA LEU A 19 17.71 -16.34 34.22
C LEU A 19 18.90 -15.39 34.45
N LEU A 20 19.55 -14.89 33.40
CA LEU A 20 20.70 -13.97 33.50
C LEU A 20 20.32 -12.48 33.50
N SER A 21 19.06 -12.13 33.25
CA SER A 21 18.55 -10.73 33.27
C SER A 21 17.87 -10.32 34.58
N ALA A 22 17.71 -11.19 35.56
CA ALA A 22 16.95 -10.90 36.78
C ALA A 22 17.88 -10.65 37.97
N CYS A 23 18.33 -9.40 38.13
CA CYS A 23 18.83 -8.88 39.40
C CYS A 23 17.88 -7.78 39.91
N GLY A 24 16.87 -8.18 40.69
CA GLY A 24 15.99 -7.30 41.44
C GLY A 24 14.94 -8.13 42.21
N PRO A 25 14.50 -7.72 43.43
CA PRO A 25 13.77 -8.59 44.34
C PRO A 25 12.27 -8.65 43.93
N THR A 26 11.80 -9.81 43.78
CA THR A 26 10.46 -10.41 43.82
C THR A 26 10.10 -11.19 42.55
N GLU A 27 9.93 -12.47 42.74
CA GLU A 27 9.65 -13.45 41.70
C GLU A 27 8.15 -13.56 41.41
N VAL A 28 7.82 -13.74 40.16
CA VAL A 28 6.48 -14.13 39.69
C VAL A 28 6.57 -15.22 38.65
N VAL A 29 5.75 -16.19 38.80
CA VAL A 29 5.68 -17.40 37.98
C VAL A 29 4.67 -17.20 36.84
N LYS A 30 5.13 -17.34 35.61
CA LYS A 30 4.27 -17.41 34.43
C LYS A 30 4.26 -18.85 33.93
N THR A 31 3.09 -19.45 33.87
CA THR A 31 2.92 -20.77 33.29
C THR A 31 2.83 -20.64 31.77
N VAL A 32 3.73 -21.31 31.05
CA VAL A 32 3.67 -21.43 29.60
C VAL A 32 3.39 -22.90 29.29
N GLU A 33 2.22 -23.18 28.75
CA GLU A 33 1.92 -24.51 28.21
C GLU A 33 2.51 -24.62 26.82
N ILE A 34 3.38 -25.60 26.61
CA ILE A 34 3.94 -25.96 25.31
C ILE A 34 3.41 -27.32 24.94
N THR A 35 2.51 -27.39 23.99
CA THR A 35 1.98 -28.65 23.46
C THR A 35 2.92 -29.19 22.39
N VAL A 36 3.52 -30.37 22.66
CA VAL A 36 4.32 -31.11 21.69
C VAL A 36 3.65 -32.47 21.46
N PRO A 37 3.11 -32.77 20.29
CA PRO A 37 2.54 -34.10 20.06
C PRO A 37 3.64 -35.17 20.05
N PRO A 38 3.45 -36.32 20.74
CA PRO A 38 2.27 -36.81 21.45
C PRO A 38 2.32 -36.71 22.99
N GLU A 39 3.17 -35.88 23.58
CA GLU A 39 3.29 -35.75 25.05
C GLU A 39 3.16 -34.26 25.42
N GLU A 40 2.23 -33.95 26.31
CA GLU A 40 2.09 -32.63 26.93
C GLU A 40 3.16 -32.45 28.01
N VAL A 41 3.91 -31.35 27.93
CA VAL A 41 4.90 -30.96 28.95
C VAL A 41 4.50 -29.60 29.48
N GLU A 42 4.07 -29.55 30.73
CA GLU A 42 3.76 -28.29 31.41
C GLU A 42 5.07 -27.68 31.97
N VAL A 43 5.40 -26.47 31.46
CA VAL A 43 6.54 -25.70 31.96
C VAL A 43 6.00 -24.43 32.62
N VAL A 44 6.15 -24.34 33.94
CA VAL A 44 5.71 -23.21 34.74
C VAL A 44 6.86 -22.20 34.90
N VAL A 45 6.66 -20.99 34.40
CA VAL A 45 7.61 -19.87 34.53
C VAL A 45 6.90 -18.69 35.23
N GLU A 46 7.33 -18.29 36.40
CA GLU A 46 6.76 -17.18 37.18
C GLU A 46 7.47 -15.84 36.88
N VAL A 47 6.73 -14.78 36.50
CA VAL A 47 7.24 -13.42 36.24
C VAL A 47 6.35 -12.37 36.91
N THR A 48 6.89 -11.46 37.73
CA THR A 48 6.13 -10.37 38.40
C THR A 48 6.38 -9.01 37.80
N THR A 49 5.41 -8.40 37.29
CA THR A 49 4.64 -7.22 37.69
C THR A 49 3.57 -6.91 36.66
N PRO A 50 2.46 -6.24 36.99
CA PRO A 50 1.23 -6.35 36.25
C PRO A 50 1.10 -5.29 35.13
N PRO A 51 0.49 -5.64 34.00
CA PRO A 51 -0.75 -4.97 33.62
C PRO A 51 -1.94 -5.90 33.80
N GLU A 52 -3.08 -5.33 34.09
CA GLU A 52 -4.35 -6.04 34.21
C GLU A 52 -4.62 -6.88 32.96
N ILE A 53 -4.75 -8.18 33.14
CA ILE A 53 -5.28 -9.05 32.09
C ILE A 53 -6.78 -8.94 32.16
N VAL A 54 -7.38 -8.30 31.18
CA VAL A 54 -8.82 -8.44 30.95
C VAL A 54 -9.04 -9.87 30.47
N GLU A 55 -9.67 -10.72 31.28
CA GLU A 55 -10.17 -12.01 30.82
C GLU A 55 -11.23 -11.76 29.73
N VAL A 56 -10.88 -12.06 28.50
CA VAL A 56 -11.87 -12.13 27.42
C VAL A 56 -12.70 -13.39 27.65
N THR A 57 -13.91 -13.25 28.14
CA THR A 57 -14.88 -14.34 28.19
C THR A 57 -15.23 -14.77 26.77
N ALA A 58 -15.03 -16.06 26.46
CA ALA A 58 -15.40 -16.62 25.17
C ALA A 58 -16.86 -16.33 24.82
N VAL A 59 -17.08 -15.66 23.71
CA VAL A 59 -18.41 -15.44 23.12
C VAL A 59 -18.82 -16.71 22.38
N PRO A 60 -20.11 -17.12 22.39
CA PRO A 60 -20.58 -18.31 21.67
C PRO A 60 -20.31 -18.18 20.16
N GLU A 61 -19.81 -19.26 19.54
CA GLU A 61 -19.61 -19.37 18.09
C GLU A 61 -20.93 -19.15 17.34
N GLU A 62 -20.97 -18.17 16.44
CA GLU A 62 -22.01 -18.01 15.44
C GLU A 62 -21.58 -18.64 14.09
N PRO A 63 -22.53 -19.24 13.31
CA PRO A 63 -22.19 -19.91 12.07
C PRO A 63 -21.68 -18.91 11.00
N GLY A 64 -20.45 -19.09 10.53
CA GLY A 64 -19.91 -18.35 9.41
C GLY A 64 -18.69 -17.46 9.70
N LEU A 65 -18.32 -17.27 10.97
CA LEU A 65 -17.11 -16.55 11.36
C LEU A 65 -16.20 -17.47 12.18
N GLY A 66 -14.88 -17.37 12.00
CA GLY A 66 -13.89 -18.10 12.79
C GLY A 66 -14.00 -17.79 14.29
N ALA A 67 -13.64 -18.76 15.13
CA ALA A 67 -13.63 -18.59 16.58
C ALA A 67 -12.60 -17.50 16.95
N GLY A 68 -13.08 -16.33 17.40
CA GLY A 68 -12.24 -15.19 17.73
C GLY A 68 -12.60 -13.88 17.02
N CYS A 69 -13.36 -13.94 15.94
CA CYS A 69 -13.78 -12.76 15.17
C CYS A 69 -14.88 -11.99 15.90
N THR A 70 -14.50 -11.08 16.79
CA THR A 70 -15.45 -10.35 17.64
C THR A 70 -15.60 -8.88 17.27
N TYR A 71 -14.95 -8.38 16.21
CA TYR A 71 -15.09 -6.99 15.81
C TYR A 71 -16.43 -6.69 15.14
N ASN A 72 -16.93 -5.49 15.44
CA ASN A 72 -18.02 -4.84 14.72
C ASN A 72 -17.47 -3.83 13.72
N ALA A 73 -16.34 -3.23 14.05
CA ALA A 73 -15.64 -2.26 13.25
C ALA A 73 -14.14 -2.54 13.29
N TYR A 74 -13.45 -2.26 12.20
CA TYR A 74 -12.00 -2.44 12.10
C TYR A 74 -11.37 -1.27 11.33
N ARG A 75 -10.16 -0.91 11.70
CA ARG A 75 -9.39 0.12 10.99
C ARG A 75 -8.68 -0.48 9.78
N MET A 76 -8.76 0.17 8.64
CA MET A 76 -7.92 -0.15 7.50
C MET A 76 -7.61 1.11 6.69
N GLY A 77 -6.79 0.96 5.68
CA GLY A 77 -6.53 1.94 4.66
C GLY A 77 -5.96 1.24 3.45
N TRP A 78 -6.13 1.83 2.31
CA TRP A 78 -5.57 1.35 1.06
C TRP A 78 -4.83 2.48 0.38
N VAL A 79 -3.60 2.25 -0.03
CA VAL A 79 -2.87 3.14 -0.93
C VAL A 79 -2.88 2.47 -2.29
N MET A 80 -3.41 3.16 -3.27
CA MET A 80 -3.58 2.59 -4.61
C MET A 80 -2.22 2.36 -5.29
N ASP A 81 -2.07 1.22 -5.96
CA ASP A 81 -0.85 0.86 -6.70
C ASP A 81 -0.80 1.56 -8.07
N TYR A 82 -1.95 1.84 -8.67
CA TYR A 82 -2.09 2.49 -9.98
C TYR A 82 -3.34 3.36 -10.05
N ALA A 83 -3.37 4.25 -11.06
CA ALA A 83 -4.36 5.32 -11.22
C ALA A 83 -5.71 4.84 -11.77
N ASP A 84 -6.39 3.94 -11.08
CA ASP A 84 -7.69 3.43 -11.48
C ASP A 84 -8.56 3.04 -10.28
N ALA A 85 -9.85 3.40 -10.31
CA ALA A 85 -10.81 3.06 -9.25
C ALA A 85 -11.00 1.54 -9.08
N GLU A 86 -10.63 0.75 -10.08
CA GLU A 86 -10.55 -0.70 -10.00
C GLU A 86 -9.68 -1.15 -8.82
N ASN A 87 -8.53 -0.49 -8.61
CA ASN A 87 -7.58 -0.85 -7.55
C ASN A 87 -8.15 -0.72 -6.13
N ILE A 88 -9.31 -0.11 -5.97
CA ILE A 88 -9.98 -0.05 -4.69
C ILE A 88 -11.35 -0.72 -4.70
N LEU A 89 -12.20 -0.45 -5.70
CA LEU A 89 -13.56 -1.01 -5.71
C LEU A 89 -13.57 -2.51 -6.05
N ASN A 90 -12.69 -2.95 -6.96
CA ASN A 90 -12.53 -4.37 -7.28
C ASN A 90 -11.55 -5.07 -6.33
N VAL A 91 -10.30 -4.57 -6.23
CA VAL A 91 -9.25 -5.25 -5.46
C VAL A 91 -9.58 -5.34 -3.97
N VAL A 92 -10.21 -4.32 -3.38
CA VAL A 92 -10.48 -4.29 -1.92
C VAL A 92 -11.92 -4.65 -1.57
N PHE A 93 -12.89 -4.08 -2.30
CA PHE A 93 -14.30 -4.14 -1.89
C PHE A 93 -15.17 -5.08 -2.70
N HIS A 94 -14.66 -5.69 -3.80
CA HIS A 94 -15.41 -6.74 -4.46
C HIS A 94 -15.69 -7.88 -3.47
N PRO A 95 -16.93 -8.44 -3.43
CA PRO A 95 -17.27 -9.48 -2.47
C PRO A 95 -16.39 -10.74 -2.51
N ASP A 96 -15.75 -11.02 -3.66
CA ASP A 96 -14.82 -12.16 -3.80
C ASP A 96 -13.37 -11.78 -3.47
N SER A 97 -13.10 -10.52 -3.05
CA SER A 97 -11.75 -10.08 -2.70
C SER A 97 -11.28 -10.67 -1.38
N PRO A 98 -10.04 -11.15 -1.28
CA PRO A 98 -9.45 -11.59 -0.03
C PRO A 98 -9.23 -10.43 0.97
N PHE A 99 -9.25 -9.18 0.52
CA PHE A 99 -9.06 -7.98 1.36
C PHE A 99 -10.39 -7.40 1.89
N GLN A 100 -11.53 -8.04 1.55
CA GLN A 100 -12.85 -7.55 1.96
C GLN A 100 -13.25 -8.15 3.33
N TYR A 101 -12.94 -7.43 4.41
CA TYR A 101 -13.23 -7.85 5.79
C TYR A 101 -14.56 -7.34 6.35
N THR A 102 -15.39 -6.70 5.52
CA THR A 102 -16.73 -6.24 5.92
C THR A 102 -17.79 -7.35 5.81
N PHE A 103 -17.54 -8.39 5.02
CA PHE A 103 -18.49 -9.47 4.67
C PHE A 103 -19.77 -8.95 4.00
N TRP A 104 -19.67 -7.80 3.35
CA TRP A 104 -20.75 -7.25 2.56
C TRP A 104 -20.76 -7.86 1.17
N ASP A 105 -21.97 -8.10 0.64
CA ASP A 105 -22.19 -8.64 -0.69
C ASP A 105 -23.45 -8.02 -1.29
N ASP A 106 -23.36 -7.58 -2.54
CA ASP A 106 -24.46 -7.00 -3.29
C ASP A 106 -24.33 -7.28 -4.79
N ASP A 107 -25.37 -7.85 -5.41
CA ASP A 107 -25.36 -8.27 -6.80
C ASP A 107 -25.25 -7.07 -7.77
N GLU A 108 -25.87 -5.93 -7.47
CA GLU A 108 -25.82 -4.72 -8.33
C GLU A 108 -24.43 -4.09 -8.31
N PHE A 109 -23.78 -4.06 -7.16
CA PHE A 109 -22.39 -3.63 -7.06
C PHE A 109 -21.47 -4.52 -7.88
N ARG A 110 -21.59 -5.86 -7.76
CA ARG A 110 -20.83 -6.81 -8.57
C ARG A 110 -20.98 -6.54 -10.05
N ASP A 111 -22.23 -6.40 -10.51
CA ASP A 111 -22.55 -6.17 -11.92
C ASP A 111 -21.95 -4.85 -12.44
N LEU A 112 -21.93 -3.78 -11.63
CA LEU A 112 -21.34 -2.49 -12.00
C LEU A 112 -19.81 -2.57 -12.06
N VAL A 113 -19.17 -3.22 -11.09
CA VAL A 113 -17.72 -3.45 -11.09
C VAL A 113 -17.32 -4.26 -12.32
N ASP A 114 -17.99 -5.39 -12.60
CA ASP A 114 -17.70 -6.25 -13.75
C ASP A 114 -17.86 -5.50 -15.10
N GLN A 115 -18.87 -4.63 -15.21
CA GLN A 115 -19.03 -3.78 -16.38
C GLN A 115 -17.90 -2.76 -16.51
N ALA A 116 -17.53 -2.09 -15.41
CA ALA A 116 -16.47 -1.10 -15.43
C ALA A 116 -15.10 -1.68 -15.78
N LEU A 117 -14.82 -2.92 -15.37
CA LEU A 117 -13.57 -3.63 -15.69
C LEU A 117 -13.34 -3.78 -17.20
N THR A 118 -14.40 -3.85 -17.98
CA THR A 118 -14.35 -4.12 -19.43
C THR A 118 -14.78 -2.91 -20.30
N GLU A 119 -15.16 -1.80 -19.66
CA GLU A 119 -15.56 -0.56 -20.36
C GLU A 119 -14.31 0.29 -20.70
N PHE A 120 -14.20 0.69 -21.97
CA PHE A 120 -13.08 1.49 -22.49
C PHE A 120 -13.44 2.95 -22.73
N ASP A 121 -14.72 3.32 -22.71
CA ASP A 121 -15.11 4.73 -22.73
C ASP A 121 -14.90 5.32 -21.32
N PRO A 122 -13.97 6.27 -21.13
CA PRO A 122 -13.58 6.73 -19.82
C PRO A 122 -14.73 7.43 -19.06
N ASP A 123 -15.65 8.10 -19.77
CA ASP A 123 -16.77 8.79 -19.13
C ASP A 123 -17.82 7.77 -18.66
N VAL A 124 -18.14 6.77 -19.48
CA VAL A 124 -19.05 5.68 -19.11
C VAL A 124 -18.48 4.88 -17.95
N ARG A 125 -17.18 4.59 -17.99
CA ARG A 125 -16.50 3.86 -16.95
C ARG A 125 -16.48 4.60 -15.61
N ALA A 126 -16.18 5.91 -15.63
CA ALA A 126 -16.25 6.75 -14.44
C ALA A 126 -17.67 6.76 -13.83
N ASP A 127 -18.72 6.82 -14.66
CA ASP A 127 -20.11 6.74 -14.21
C ASP A 127 -20.43 5.37 -13.55
N LEU A 128 -19.90 4.27 -14.05
CA LEU A 128 -20.06 2.94 -13.44
C LEU A 128 -19.39 2.89 -12.05
N TRP A 129 -18.19 3.42 -11.94
CA TRP A 129 -17.48 3.51 -10.65
C TRP A 129 -18.23 4.37 -9.64
N MET A 130 -18.75 5.53 -10.05
CA MET A 130 -19.58 6.40 -9.21
C MET A 130 -20.83 5.67 -8.70
N GLN A 131 -21.52 4.91 -9.56
CA GLN A 131 -22.71 4.16 -9.18
C GLN A 131 -22.36 3.04 -8.20
N ALA A 132 -21.27 2.29 -8.45
CA ALA A 132 -20.80 1.23 -7.54
C ALA A 132 -20.45 1.81 -6.15
N GLU A 133 -19.70 2.91 -6.10
CA GLU A 133 -19.38 3.58 -4.84
C GLU A 133 -20.62 4.10 -4.11
N GLN A 134 -21.62 4.62 -4.85
CA GLN A 134 -22.87 5.09 -4.29
C GLN A 134 -23.63 3.99 -3.55
N ILE A 135 -23.73 2.79 -4.16
CA ILE A 135 -24.33 1.63 -3.52
C ILE A 135 -23.58 1.30 -2.23
N MET A 136 -22.26 1.11 -2.34
CA MET A 136 -21.43 0.70 -1.21
C MET A 136 -21.48 1.70 -0.05
N GLN A 137 -21.34 3.00 -0.32
CA GLN A 137 -21.17 4.02 0.69
C GLN A 137 -22.48 4.66 1.16
N THR A 138 -23.39 4.99 0.23
CA THR A 138 -24.61 5.73 0.58
C THR A 138 -25.76 4.80 0.92
N ASP A 139 -25.96 3.74 0.15
CA ASP A 139 -27.08 2.83 0.39
C ASP A 139 -26.80 1.90 1.57
N TYR A 140 -25.57 1.35 1.64
CA TYR A 140 -25.22 0.33 2.64
C TYR A 140 -24.37 0.83 3.81
N ALA A 141 -23.71 2.00 3.72
CA ALA A 141 -22.77 2.48 4.75
C ALA A 141 -21.73 1.40 5.11
N THR A 142 -21.05 0.87 4.11
CA THR A 142 -20.17 -0.31 4.26
C THR A 142 -18.93 0.01 5.08
N ILE A 143 -18.41 1.23 4.91
CA ILE A 143 -17.27 1.74 5.68
C ILE A 143 -17.48 3.20 6.09
N ILE A 144 -16.63 3.70 6.96
CA ILE A 144 -16.54 5.10 7.36
C ILE A 144 -15.19 5.62 6.90
N PRO A 145 -15.07 6.22 5.70
CA PRO A 145 -13.85 6.89 5.28
C PRO A 145 -13.63 8.11 6.16
N LEU A 146 -12.39 8.33 6.63
CA LEU A 146 -12.08 9.47 7.47
C LEU A 146 -11.39 10.57 6.68
N TYR A 147 -10.32 10.23 5.97
CA TYR A 147 -9.55 11.16 5.14
C TYR A 147 -8.83 10.41 4.02
N TYR A 148 -8.42 11.15 3.00
CA TYR A 148 -7.49 10.64 2.01
C TYR A 148 -6.06 10.86 2.49
N TYR A 149 -5.18 9.88 2.20
CA TYR A 149 -3.77 10.00 2.53
C TYR A 149 -3.11 11.15 1.76
N ASP A 150 -2.18 11.77 2.43
CA ASP A 150 -1.23 12.69 1.83
C ASP A 150 0.20 12.28 2.20
N ARG A 151 1.14 12.86 1.51
CA ARG A 151 2.56 12.74 1.78
C ARG A 151 3.15 14.13 1.86
N THR A 152 3.95 14.40 2.87
CA THR A 152 4.62 15.69 3.02
C THR A 152 6.11 15.53 2.77
N VAL A 153 6.64 16.27 1.82
CA VAL A 153 8.06 16.30 1.48
C VAL A 153 8.64 17.64 1.89
N VAL A 154 9.82 17.62 2.50
CA VAL A 154 10.61 18.81 2.80
C VAL A 154 11.76 18.87 1.81
N LEU A 155 11.79 19.92 1.00
CA LEU A 155 12.82 20.11 -0.03
C LEU A 155 13.13 21.58 -0.23
N ARG A 156 14.30 21.87 -0.77
CA ARG A 156 14.71 23.24 -1.13
C ARG A 156 13.69 23.88 -2.07
N PRO A 157 13.21 25.10 -1.80
CA PRO A 157 12.16 25.75 -2.58
C PRO A 157 12.60 26.15 -3.99
N ASP A 158 13.90 26.25 -4.24
CA ASP A 158 14.51 26.60 -5.52
C ASP A 158 14.74 25.40 -6.44
N ILE A 159 14.36 24.18 -6.02
CA ILE A 159 14.35 22.98 -6.87
C ILE A 159 12.99 22.84 -7.55
N GLU A 160 13.00 22.75 -8.87
CA GLU A 160 11.80 22.38 -9.64
C GLU A 160 11.67 20.86 -9.64
N ALA A 161 10.89 20.34 -8.69
CA ALA A 161 10.68 18.91 -8.50
C ALA A 161 9.26 18.49 -8.89
N ILE A 162 9.16 17.35 -9.57
CA ILE A 162 7.91 16.69 -9.96
C ILE A 162 7.69 15.49 -9.05
N TYR A 163 6.50 15.41 -8.48
CA TYR A 163 6.04 14.29 -7.68
C TYR A 163 4.70 13.81 -8.23
N PRO A 164 4.67 12.73 -8.99
CA PRO A 164 3.41 12.14 -9.44
C PRO A 164 2.64 11.56 -8.25
N PRO A 165 1.31 11.44 -8.33
CA PRO A 165 0.50 10.81 -7.29
C PRO A 165 0.77 9.30 -7.17
N PHE A 166 1.24 8.65 -8.23
CA PHE A 166 1.61 7.25 -8.29
C PHE A 166 3.08 7.07 -8.66
N GLY A 167 3.65 5.95 -8.27
CA GLY A 167 5.05 5.64 -8.55
C GLY A 167 6.04 6.52 -7.78
N SER A 168 7.29 6.47 -8.22
CA SER A 168 8.40 7.24 -7.65
C SER A 168 8.62 8.55 -8.41
N PRO A 169 9.17 9.60 -7.78
CA PRO A 169 9.45 10.85 -8.46
C PRO A 169 10.50 10.66 -9.56
N PRO A 170 10.22 11.12 -10.80
CA PRO A 170 11.16 11.04 -11.92
C PRO A 170 12.21 12.15 -11.83
N ILE A 171 13.30 11.91 -11.09
CA ILE A 171 14.33 12.93 -10.83
C ILE A 171 15.00 13.40 -12.13
N LYS A 172 14.98 12.60 -13.19
CA LYS A 172 15.44 12.99 -14.54
C LYS A 172 14.77 14.27 -15.08
N HIS A 173 13.56 14.58 -14.64
CA HIS A 173 12.81 15.79 -15.01
C HIS A 173 12.99 16.96 -14.05
N TRP A 174 13.68 16.76 -12.93
CA TRP A 174 13.92 17.83 -11.97
C TRP A 174 14.94 18.84 -12.47
N ARG A 175 14.86 20.07 -11.93
CA ARG A 175 15.81 21.13 -12.26
C ARG A 175 16.38 21.72 -10.99
N MET A 176 17.71 21.73 -10.91
CA MET A 176 18.45 22.42 -9.86
C MET A 176 18.62 23.90 -10.20
N PRO A 177 18.92 24.77 -9.21
CA PRO A 177 19.32 26.14 -9.46
C PRO A 177 20.48 26.25 -10.45
N GLU A 178 20.58 27.38 -11.14
CA GLU A 178 21.62 27.61 -12.16
C GLU A 178 23.03 27.37 -11.60
N GLY A 179 23.75 26.46 -12.21
CA GLY A 179 25.15 26.09 -11.86
C GLY A 179 25.25 24.92 -10.87
N GLU A 180 24.15 24.40 -10.35
CA GLU A 180 24.10 23.19 -9.53
C GLU A 180 23.69 21.98 -10.38
N THR A 181 24.43 20.88 -10.24
CA THR A 181 24.18 19.63 -10.99
C THR A 181 24.17 18.37 -10.11
N SER A 182 24.32 18.55 -8.79
CA SER A 182 24.26 17.46 -7.81
C SER A 182 23.06 17.64 -6.91
N LEU A 183 22.35 16.53 -6.63
CA LEU A 183 21.23 16.43 -5.72
C LEU A 183 21.57 15.50 -4.56
N VAL A 184 21.30 15.92 -3.32
CA VAL A 184 21.41 15.08 -2.13
C VAL A 184 20.01 14.84 -1.56
N HIS A 185 19.51 13.61 -1.74
CA HIS A 185 18.17 13.20 -1.34
C HIS A 185 18.25 12.10 -0.28
N VAL A 186 17.89 12.39 0.96
CA VAL A 186 17.93 11.37 2.02
C VAL A 186 16.93 10.24 1.79
N ILE A 187 17.31 9.03 2.15
CA ILE A 187 16.42 7.89 2.31
C ILE A 187 16.43 7.41 3.77
N GLY A 188 15.27 7.00 4.28
CA GLY A 188 15.08 6.67 5.70
C GLY A 188 15.47 5.24 6.08
N THR A 189 15.78 4.40 5.10
CA THR A 189 16.14 2.99 5.31
C THR A 189 17.00 2.47 4.17
N GLU A 190 17.74 1.41 4.43
CA GLU A 190 18.45 0.64 3.40
C GLU A 190 17.46 0.05 2.39
N PRO A 191 17.67 0.17 1.07
CA PRO A 191 16.92 -0.60 0.08
C PRO A 191 17.14 -2.11 0.31
N PRO A 192 16.09 -2.90 0.54
CA PRO A 192 16.26 -4.35 0.71
C PRO A 192 16.87 -5.03 -0.50
N THR A 193 16.54 -4.54 -1.70
CA THR A 193 17.06 -5.06 -2.97
C THR A 193 16.88 -4.02 -4.09
N LEU A 194 17.76 -4.05 -5.09
CA LEU A 194 17.56 -3.33 -6.35
C LEU A 194 17.21 -4.26 -7.52
N ASP A 195 16.96 -5.56 -7.24
CA ASP A 195 16.37 -6.48 -8.21
C ASP A 195 14.93 -6.05 -8.52
N VAL A 196 14.70 -5.64 -9.76
CA VAL A 196 13.45 -5.01 -10.21
C VAL A 196 12.23 -5.95 -10.19
N ASN A 197 12.45 -7.25 -10.15
CA ASN A 197 11.37 -8.23 -10.09
C ASN A 197 11.00 -8.64 -8.66
N THR A 198 11.83 -8.37 -7.65
CA THR A 198 11.60 -8.81 -6.27
C THR A 198 11.40 -7.68 -5.27
N ALA A 199 11.69 -6.43 -5.66
CA ALA A 199 11.47 -5.26 -4.82
C ALA A 199 9.96 -4.98 -4.65
N THR A 200 9.55 -4.65 -3.41
CA THR A 200 8.17 -4.29 -3.07
C THR A 200 8.06 -3.02 -2.22
N ASP A 201 9.20 -2.47 -1.81
CA ASP A 201 9.26 -1.31 -0.94
C ASP A 201 9.52 0.01 -1.70
N THR A 202 9.06 1.11 -1.12
CA THR A 202 9.15 2.44 -1.74
C THR A 202 10.57 2.97 -1.85
N THR A 203 11.50 2.52 -0.99
CA THR A 203 12.91 2.95 -1.02
C THR A 203 13.64 2.33 -2.21
N SER A 204 13.48 1.02 -2.42
CA SER A 204 14.00 0.32 -3.59
C SER A 204 13.41 0.91 -4.88
N HIS A 205 12.09 1.10 -4.94
CA HIS A 205 11.43 1.68 -6.12
C HIS A 205 11.89 3.11 -6.42
N LEU A 206 12.18 3.94 -5.41
CA LEU A 206 12.72 5.28 -5.63
C LEU A 206 14.03 5.25 -6.42
N ILE A 207 14.94 4.33 -6.08
CA ILE A 207 16.22 4.19 -6.75
C ILE A 207 16.06 3.50 -8.10
N GLN A 208 15.30 2.40 -8.16
CA GLN A 208 15.03 1.68 -9.41
C GLN A 208 14.46 2.59 -10.49
N HIS A 209 13.54 3.48 -10.15
CA HIS A 209 12.93 4.41 -11.09
C HIS A 209 13.93 5.41 -11.73
N GLN A 210 15.10 5.61 -11.12
CA GLN A 210 16.14 6.45 -11.70
C GLN A 210 17.07 5.66 -12.65
N ILE A 211 17.26 4.36 -12.37
CA ILE A 211 18.20 3.50 -13.11
C ILE A 211 17.51 2.60 -14.14
N MET A 212 16.18 2.60 -14.16
CA MET A 212 15.34 1.83 -15.10
C MET A 212 14.25 2.72 -15.70
N ASP A 213 13.86 2.44 -16.94
CA ASP A 213 12.64 2.95 -17.58
C ASP A 213 11.67 1.79 -17.82
N SER A 214 10.41 1.94 -17.40
CA SER A 214 9.27 1.09 -17.78
C SER A 214 8.78 1.43 -19.20
N LEU A 215 7.66 0.83 -19.60
CA LEU A 215 7.05 1.16 -20.90
C LEU A 215 6.49 2.59 -20.92
N TYR A 216 5.82 2.98 -19.82
CA TYR A 216 5.25 4.31 -19.58
C TYR A 216 5.67 4.81 -18.20
N GLU A 217 5.46 6.09 -17.91
CA GLU A 217 5.67 6.68 -16.57
C GLU A 217 4.52 7.61 -16.20
N TYR A 218 4.32 7.84 -14.89
CA TYR A 218 3.29 8.75 -14.40
C TYR A 218 3.75 10.21 -14.46
N THR A 219 2.88 11.06 -14.96
CA THR A 219 3.04 12.51 -14.96
C THR A 219 2.58 13.14 -13.63
N ALA A 220 2.84 14.44 -13.46
CA ALA A 220 2.45 15.18 -12.26
C ALA A 220 0.94 15.19 -11.98
N ASP A 221 0.10 15.04 -13.00
CA ASP A 221 -1.35 14.99 -12.87
C ASP A 221 -1.93 13.56 -12.76
N GLY A 222 -1.05 12.53 -12.73
CA GLY A 222 -1.43 11.14 -12.57
C GLY A 222 -1.80 10.42 -13.86
N THR A 223 -1.72 11.08 -15.01
CA THR A 223 -1.79 10.39 -16.31
C THR A 223 -0.49 9.67 -16.62
N ILE A 224 -0.49 8.81 -17.63
CA ILE A 224 0.72 8.13 -18.09
C ILE A 224 1.26 8.79 -19.35
N GLU A 225 2.59 8.83 -19.48
CA GLU A 225 3.27 9.25 -20.70
C GLU A 225 4.30 8.22 -21.16
N ALA A 226 4.71 8.32 -22.43
CA ALA A 226 5.62 7.38 -23.05
C ALA A 226 7.04 7.48 -22.49
N ALA A 227 7.63 6.36 -22.06
CA ALA A 227 9.01 6.22 -21.59
C ALA A 227 9.80 5.28 -22.52
N GLY A 228 9.91 4.00 -22.20
CA GLY A 228 10.50 3.00 -23.07
C GLY A 228 9.68 2.65 -24.32
N ALA A 229 8.37 2.88 -24.27
CA ALA A 229 7.48 2.82 -25.41
C ALA A 229 7.30 4.21 -26.07
N VAL A 230 6.79 4.25 -27.30
CA VAL A 230 6.36 5.47 -27.99
C VAL A 230 4.85 5.52 -28.20
N SER A 231 4.18 4.39 -28.27
CA SER A 231 2.73 4.28 -28.40
C SER A 231 2.25 2.87 -28.14
N TYR A 232 0.97 2.71 -27.84
CA TYR A 232 0.29 1.42 -27.89
C TYR A 232 -1.05 1.53 -28.64
N SER A 233 -1.58 0.38 -29.03
CA SER A 233 -2.93 0.21 -29.55
C SER A 233 -3.53 -1.05 -28.97
N VAL A 234 -4.85 -1.02 -28.75
CA VAL A 234 -5.63 -2.15 -28.24
C VAL A 234 -6.53 -2.68 -29.33
N SER A 235 -6.68 -3.99 -29.42
CA SER A 235 -7.61 -4.65 -30.35
C SER A 235 -9.08 -4.31 -30.00
N ASP A 236 -9.99 -4.46 -30.99
CA ASP A 236 -11.42 -4.12 -30.82
C ASP A 236 -12.11 -4.92 -29.69
N ASP A 237 -11.57 -6.09 -29.33
CA ASP A 237 -12.05 -6.93 -28.23
C ASP A 237 -11.38 -6.63 -26.88
N GLY A 238 -10.47 -5.65 -26.84
CA GLY A 238 -9.76 -5.25 -25.64
C GLY A 238 -8.70 -6.23 -25.14
N LEU A 239 -8.40 -7.29 -25.91
CA LEU A 239 -7.54 -8.39 -25.45
C LEU A 239 -6.07 -8.23 -25.82
N VAL A 240 -5.75 -7.56 -26.93
CA VAL A 240 -4.38 -7.51 -27.44
C VAL A 240 -3.84 -6.09 -27.43
N TYR A 241 -2.83 -5.86 -26.64
CA TYR A 241 -2.05 -4.63 -26.60
C TYR A 241 -0.83 -4.78 -27.52
N THR A 242 -0.74 -3.93 -28.54
CA THR A 242 0.44 -3.85 -29.42
C THR A 242 1.21 -2.58 -29.10
N ILE A 243 2.38 -2.73 -28.50
CA ILE A 243 3.20 -1.65 -27.95
C ILE A 243 4.41 -1.43 -28.86
N LYS A 244 4.59 -0.18 -29.30
CA LYS A 244 5.75 0.23 -30.09
C LYS A 244 6.81 0.82 -29.18
N LEU A 245 8.01 0.24 -29.21
CA LEU A 245 9.14 0.64 -28.39
C LEU A 245 9.96 1.73 -29.11
N ARG A 246 10.75 2.45 -28.35
CA ARG A 246 11.76 3.38 -28.84
C ARG A 246 12.88 2.62 -29.54
N GLU A 247 13.28 3.09 -30.70
CA GLU A 247 14.43 2.53 -31.41
C GLU A 247 15.77 3.16 -30.95
N ASP A 248 15.71 4.28 -30.23
CA ASP A 248 16.84 5.04 -29.70
C ASP A 248 17.17 4.73 -28.23
N ALA A 249 16.41 3.84 -27.59
CA ALA A 249 16.68 3.39 -26.24
C ALA A 249 17.87 2.41 -26.20
N ALA A 250 18.80 2.66 -25.28
CA ALA A 250 19.95 1.81 -25.06
C ALA A 250 20.14 1.47 -23.58
N TRP A 251 20.69 0.32 -23.32
CA TRP A 251 21.22 -0.06 -22.02
C TRP A 251 22.45 0.79 -21.65
N SER A 252 22.80 0.82 -20.37
CA SER A 252 23.96 1.58 -19.87
C SER A 252 25.29 1.15 -20.48
N ASP A 253 25.40 -0.08 -20.98
CA ASP A 253 26.57 -0.61 -21.71
C ASP A 253 26.55 -0.29 -23.21
N GLY A 254 25.47 0.35 -23.70
CA GLY A 254 25.31 0.78 -25.10
C GLY A 254 24.59 -0.22 -26.01
N GLU A 255 24.22 -1.40 -25.51
CA GLU A 255 23.39 -2.34 -26.28
C GLU A 255 21.95 -1.78 -26.44
N PRO A 256 21.27 -2.02 -27.60
CA PRO A 256 19.91 -1.54 -27.80
C PRO A 256 18.91 -2.23 -26.86
N VAL A 257 17.90 -1.48 -26.35
CA VAL A 257 16.76 -2.07 -25.64
C VAL A 257 15.77 -2.62 -26.67
N THR A 258 15.40 -3.89 -26.52
CA THR A 258 14.49 -4.57 -27.47
C THR A 258 13.25 -5.13 -26.77
N ALA A 259 12.24 -5.49 -27.56
CA ALA A 259 11.01 -6.11 -27.07
C ALA A 259 11.28 -7.43 -26.31
N GLN A 260 12.34 -8.17 -26.69
CA GLN A 260 12.70 -9.39 -25.98
C GLN A 260 13.09 -9.13 -24.53
N HIS A 261 13.75 -8.02 -24.22
CA HIS A 261 14.12 -7.67 -22.84
C HIS A 261 12.89 -7.44 -21.94
N TYR A 262 11.80 -6.89 -22.49
CA TYR A 262 10.51 -6.76 -21.78
C TYR A 262 9.84 -8.12 -21.61
N VAL A 263 9.87 -8.99 -22.63
CA VAL A 263 9.38 -10.37 -22.51
C VAL A 263 10.14 -11.10 -21.40
N ASP A 264 11.46 -10.96 -21.38
CA ASP A 264 12.32 -11.59 -20.35
C ASP A 264 12.02 -11.06 -18.95
N GLY A 265 11.76 -9.75 -18.80
CA GLY A 265 11.38 -9.10 -17.54
C GLY A 265 10.07 -9.64 -16.98
N ILE A 266 9.02 -9.64 -17.80
CA ILE A 266 7.70 -10.13 -17.42
C ILE A 266 7.74 -11.64 -17.16
N THR A 267 8.48 -12.40 -17.98
CA THR A 267 8.62 -13.85 -17.77
C THR A 267 9.30 -14.14 -16.43
N ARG A 268 10.42 -13.44 -16.10
CA ARG A 268 11.14 -13.63 -14.85
C ARG A 268 10.29 -13.22 -13.63
N LEU A 269 9.53 -12.13 -13.72
CA LEU A 269 8.58 -11.73 -12.68
C LEU A 269 7.59 -12.86 -12.37
N LEU A 270 7.13 -13.58 -13.41
CA LEU A 270 6.15 -14.66 -13.30
C LEU A 270 6.79 -16.04 -13.04
N GLU A 271 8.12 -16.20 -13.16
CA GLU A 271 8.79 -17.47 -12.82
C GLU A 271 8.59 -17.81 -11.33
N PRO A 272 8.06 -19.00 -10.97
CA PRO A 272 7.86 -19.37 -9.56
C PRO A 272 9.14 -19.28 -8.72
N ALA A 273 10.31 -19.52 -9.37
CA ALA A 273 11.61 -19.46 -8.70
C ALA A 273 12.04 -18.04 -8.30
N THR A 274 11.52 -17.01 -8.96
CA THR A 274 11.78 -15.60 -8.63
C THR A 274 11.06 -15.21 -7.32
N ALA A 275 9.93 -15.86 -7.01
CA ALA A 275 9.10 -15.58 -5.83
C ALA A 275 8.71 -14.09 -5.72
N ALA A 276 8.40 -13.47 -6.86
CA ALA A 276 8.05 -12.06 -6.93
C ALA A 276 6.66 -11.83 -6.32
N GLU A 277 6.59 -10.99 -5.28
CA GLU A 277 5.32 -10.70 -4.60
C GLU A 277 4.34 -9.93 -5.50
N TYR A 278 4.83 -9.12 -6.45
CA TYR A 278 3.99 -8.38 -7.40
C TYR A 278 3.60 -9.16 -8.66
N ALA A 279 3.88 -10.48 -8.73
CA ALA A 279 3.49 -11.31 -9.87
C ALA A 279 1.96 -11.26 -10.15
N TRP A 280 1.14 -11.14 -9.11
CA TRP A 280 -0.33 -11.07 -9.21
C TRP A 280 -0.84 -9.89 -10.05
N LEU A 281 -0.13 -8.76 -10.09
CA LEU A 281 -0.49 -7.62 -10.95
C LEU A 281 -0.53 -8.00 -12.45
N MET A 282 0.23 -9.01 -12.84
CA MET A 282 0.29 -9.49 -14.22
C MET A 282 -0.63 -10.70 -14.48
N TYR A 283 -1.46 -11.14 -13.52
CA TYR A 283 -2.38 -12.28 -13.73
C TYR A 283 -3.49 -11.98 -14.74
N VAL A 284 -3.71 -10.71 -15.05
CA VAL A 284 -4.56 -10.30 -16.17
C VAL A 284 -4.00 -10.73 -17.53
N VAL A 285 -2.70 -11.00 -17.64
CA VAL A 285 -2.04 -11.47 -18.86
C VAL A 285 -2.31 -12.97 -19.05
N GLN A 286 -2.61 -13.36 -20.29
CA GLN A 286 -2.91 -14.75 -20.66
C GLN A 286 -1.84 -15.72 -20.15
N GLY A 287 -2.27 -16.77 -19.44
CA GLY A 287 -1.42 -17.82 -18.91
C GLY A 287 -0.55 -17.43 -17.72
N ALA A 288 -0.56 -16.17 -17.27
CA ALA A 288 0.35 -15.66 -16.23
C ALA A 288 0.14 -16.33 -14.87
N GLU A 289 -1.11 -16.43 -14.40
CA GLU A 289 -1.44 -17.08 -13.13
C GLU A 289 -1.04 -18.56 -13.13
N ALA A 290 -1.43 -19.31 -14.18
CA ALA A 290 -1.10 -20.72 -14.32
C ALA A 290 0.42 -20.98 -14.36
N PHE A 291 1.18 -20.08 -14.98
CA PHE A 291 2.63 -20.16 -15.02
C PHE A 291 3.25 -19.83 -13.65
N ASN A 292 2.82 -18.76 -13.01
CA ASN A 292 3.36 -18.34 -11.72
C ASN A 292 3.03 -19.32 -10.59
N THR A 293 1.83 -19.91 -10.58
CA THR A 293 1.41 -20.91 -9.57
C THR A 293 1.98 -22.31 -9.83
N GLY A 294 2.65 -22.51 -10.97
CA GLY A 294 3.27 -23.79 -11.34
C GLY A 294 2.29 -24.83 -11.89
N GLU A 295 1.11 -24.42 -12.34
CA GLU A 295 0.21 -25.31 -13.10
C GLU A 295 0.80 -25.67 -14.47
N THR A 296 1.63 -24.78 -15.03
CA THR A 296 2.46 -25.04 -16.20
C THR A 296 3.88 -24.50 -15.96
N ASP A 297 4.87 -25.20 -16.54
CA ASP A 297 6.27 -24.77 -16.56
C ASP A 297 6.74 -24.25 -17.94
N ASP A 298 5.81 -24.12 -18.89
CA ASP A 298 6.08 -23.69 -20.26
C ASP A 298 5.86 -22.17 -20.42
N PRO A 299 6.91 -21.33 -20.46
CA PRO A 299 6.76 -19.89 -20.63
C PRO A 299 6.15 -19.49 -21.99
N SER A 300 6.11 -20.40 -22.98
CA SER A 300 5.45 -20.12 -24.25
C SER A 300 3.92 -20.02 -24.15
N THR A 301 3.35 -20.39 -23.00
CA THR A 301 1.91 -20.22 -22.72
C THR A 301 1.56 -18.79 -22.31
N LEU A 302 2.56 -17.97 -21.96
CA LEU A 302 2.36 -16.58 -21.61
C LEU A 302 1.93 -15.75 -22.81
N GLY A 303 0.94 -14.91 -22.60
CA GLY A 303 0.46 -13.95 -23.60
C GLY A 303 1.41 -12.76 -23.82
N VAL A 304 2.71 -12.95 -23.74
CA VAL A 304 3.71 -11.89 -23.95
C VAL A 304 4.71 -12.34 -25.00
N ARG A 305 4.91 -11.51 -26.05
CA ARG A 305 5.85 -11.85 -27.11
C ARG A 305 6.48 -10.64 -27.78
N ALA A 306 7.71 -10.78 -28.20
CA ALA A 306 8.36 -9.87 -29.14
C ALA A 306 7.90 -10.23 -30.57
N VAL A 307 7.21 -9.31 -31.24
CA VAL A 307 6.79 -9.48 -32.65
C VAL A 307 7.98 -9.20 -33.58
N ASP A 308 8.74 -8.18 -33.24
CA ASP A 308 10.01 -7.77 -33.80
C ASP A 308 10.84 -7.07 -32.70
N ASP A 309 12.02 -6.56 -33.02
CA ASP A 309 12.93 -5.95 -32.03
C ASP A 309 12.30 -4.76 -31.30
N TYR A 310 11.33 -4.07 -31.89
CA TYR A 310 10.71 -2.85 -31.35
C TYR A 310 9.17 -2.92 -31.28
N THR A 311 8.62 -4.12 -31.33
CA THR A 311 7.19 -4.35 -31.18
C THR A 311 6.94 -5.44 -30.14
N LEU A 312 6.40 -5.05 -28.99
CA LEU A 312 5.94 -5.94 -27.93
C LEU A 312 4.43 -6.17 -28.08
N GLU A 313 3.97 -7.39 -27.98
CA GLU A 313 2.56 -7.73 -27.93
C GLU A 313 2.25 -8.42 -26.59
N ILE A 314 1.19 -7.92 -25.91
CA ILE A 314 0.68 -8.51 -24.68
C ILE A 314 -0.78 -8.87 -24.91
N THR A 315 -1.12 -10.14 -24.66
CA THR A 315 -2.48 -10.67 -24.76
C THR A 315 -3.03 -10.89 -23.35
N LEU A 316 -4.21 -10.39 -23.07
CA LEU A 316 -4.89 -10.54 -21.79
C LEU A 316 -5.81 -11.76 -21.78
N GLU A 317 -6.09 -12.33 -20.60
CA GLU A 317 -7.10 -13.38 -20.39
C GLU A 317 -8.52 -12.85 -20.63
N LYS A 318 -8.75 -11.62 -20.21
CA LYS A 318 -10.00 -10.88 -20.41
C LYS A 318 -9.68 -9.40 -20.60
N ALA A 319 -10.58 -8.68 -21.24
CA ALA A 319 -10.41 -7.25 -21.43
C ALA A 319 -10.29 -6.55 -20.06
N ALA A 320 -9.29 -5.67 -19.96
CA ALA A 320 -8.97 -4.94 -18.73
C ALA A 320 -8.59 -3.51 -19.10
N SER A 321 -9.52 -2.60 -18.92
CA SER A 321 -9.34 -1.20 -19.32
C SER A 321 -8.33 -0.43 -18.45
N TYR A 322 -7.98 -0.97 -17.28
CA TYR A 322 -6.96 -0.42 -16.38
C TYR A 322 -5.52 -0.89 -16.69
N PHE A 323 -5.36 -1.79 -17.65
CA PHE A 323 -4.05 -2.39 -17.93
C PHE A 323 -3.01 -1.38 -18.42
N ASP A 324 -3.44 -0.29 -19.04
CA ASP A 324 -2.55 0.81 -19.44
C ASP A 324 -1.83 1.45 -18.22
N SER A 325 -2.51 1.57 -17.08
CA SER A 325 -1.89 2.04 -15.83
C SER A 325 -0.78 1.10 -15.34
N ILE A 326 -0.93 -0.21 -15.56
CA ILE A 326 0.10 -1.21 -15.22
C ILE A 326 1.34 -1.05 -16.11
N LEU A 327 1.21 -0.53 -17.34
CA LEU A 327 2.37 -0.29 -18.22
C LEU A 327 3.37 0.75 -17.66
N ALA A 328 2.95 1.56 -16.69
CA ALA A 328 3.82 2.50 -15.99
C ALA A 328 4.41 1.93 -14.68
N PHE A 329 4.08 0.70 -14.32
CA PHE A 329 4.55 0.08 -13.08
C PHE A 329 5.84 -0.73 -13.29
N SER A 330 6.58 -0.96 -12.21
CA SER A 330 7.86 -1.69 -12.22
C SER A 330 7.77 -3.13 -12.75
N THR A 331 6.57 -3.74 -12.75
CA THR A 331 6.33 -5.06 -13.35
C THR A 331 6.61 -5.12 -14.85
N THR A 332 6.71 -3.96 -15.51
CA THR A 332 7.02 -3.84 -16.93
C THR A 332 8.46 -3.38 -17.22
N TYR A 333 9.37 -3.41 -16.24
CA TYR A 333 10.78 -3.15 -16.50
C TYR A 333 11.38 -4.24 -17.40
N PRO A 334 12.17 -3.85 -18.41
CA PRO A 334 12.96 -4.83 -19.17
C PRO A 334 14.13 -5.33 -18.32
N ILE A 335 14.67 -6.49 -18.62
CA ILE A 335 15.87 -7.00 -17.95
C ILE A 335 16.93 -7.49 -18.94
N ARG A 336 18.17 -7.57 -18.47
CA ARG A 336 19.31 -8.21 -19.16
C ARG A 336 19.49 -9.62 -18.59
N ARG A 337 18.80 -10.59 -19.21
CA ARG A 337 18.87 -12.00 -18.77
C ARG A 337 20.31 -12.53 -18.78
N ASP A 338 21.10 -12.15 -19.76
CA ASP A 338 22.51 -12.51 -19.86
C ASP A 338 23.34 -11.99 -18.67
N VAL A 339 23.06 -10.78 -18.18
CA VAL A 339 23.71 -10.21 -16.98
C VAL A 339 23.28 -10.97 -15.73
N ILE A 340 21.98 -11.27 -15.60
CA ILE A 340 21.45 -12.04 -14.48
C ILE A 340 22.06 -13.46 -14.47
N ASP A 341 22.16 -14.11 -15.62
CA ASP A 341 22.74 -15.44 -15.75
C ASP A 341 24.25 -15.46 -15.43
N GLU A 342 24.97 -14.36 -15.70
CA GLU A 342 26.41 -14.22 -15.41
C GLU A 342 26.67 -13.98 -13.91
N TYR A 343 25.91 -13.08 -13.28
CA TYR A 343 26.20 -12.61 -11.92
C TYR A 343 25.31 -13.20 -10.82
N GLY A 344 24.22 -13.91 -11.19
CA GLY A 344 23.26 -14.47 -10.22
C GLY A 344 22.71 -13.37 -9.31
N ASP A 345 22.61 -13.64 -8.01
CA ASP A 345 22.05 -12.68 -7.03
C ASP A 345 22.82 -11.35 -6.93
N LEU A 346 24.03 -11.27 -7.50
CA LEU A 346 24.86 -10.06 -7.51
C LEU A 346 24.62 -9.16 -8.74
N TRP A 347 23.67 -9.50 -9.61
CA TRP A 347 23.42 -8.71 -10.82
C TRP A 347 22.93 -7.28 -10.52
N ALA A 348 22.24 -7.10 -9.38
CA ALA A 348 21.68 -5.81 -8.94
C ALA A 348 22.69 -4.92 -8.17
N GLU A 349 23.94 -5.38 -8.03
CA GLU A 349 25.01 -4.66 -7.33
C GLU A 349 25.77 -3.69 -8.25
N PRO A 350 26.39 -2.62 -7.69
CA PRO A 350 27.22 -1.70 -8.48
C PRO A 350 28.33 -2.43 -9.25
N GLY A 351 28.49 -2.04 -10.52
CA GLY A 351 29.48 -2.64 -11.41
C GLY A 351 28.97 -3.87 -12.18
N ASN A 352 27.89 -4.51 -11.73
CA ASN A 352 27.20 -5.58 -12.45
C ASN A 352 25.88 -5.09 -13.04
N PHE A 353 25.22 -4.14 -12.37
CA PHE A 353 23.91 -3.63 -12.78
C PHE A 353 23.99 -2.93 -14.16
N VAL A 354 23.15 -3.37 -15.08
CA VAL A 354 22.97 -2.78 -16.40
C VAL A 354 21.52 -2.31 -16.51
N GLY A 355 21.31 -1.01 -16.40
CA GLY A 355 20.00 -0.36 -16.46
C GLY A 355 19.75 0.34 -17.79
N ASN A 356 18.49 0.66 -18.07
CA ASN A 356 18.07 1.45 -19.24
C ASN A 356 17.58 2.85 -18.88
N GLY A 357 17.67 3.25 -17.59
CA GLY A 357 17.20 4.53 -17.09
C GLY A 357 18.19 5.68 -17.25
N ALA A 358 17.78 6.85 -16.74
CA ALA A 358 18.52 8.10 -16.87
C ALA A 358 19.81 8.16 -16.06
N TYR A 359 19.98 7.26 -15.10
CA TYR A 359 21.16 7.20 -14.23
C TYR A 359 21.77 5.81 -14.17
N LEU A 360 23.05 5.78 -13.80
CA LEU A 360 23.86 4.59 -13.54
C LEU A 360 23.99 4.38 -12.04
N LEU A 361 23.87 3.16 -11.57
CA LEU A 361 24.22 2.79 -10.20
C LEU A 361 25.76 2.68 -10.10
N THR A 362 26.42 3.71 -9.53
CA THR A 362 27.88 3.76 -9.46
C THR A 362 28.44 3.31 -8.13
N GLU A 363 27.73 3.59 -7.02
CA GLU A 363 28.14 3.16 -5.69
C GLU A 363 26.91 2.77 -4.86
N TRP A 364 27.06 1.73 -4.05
CA TRP A 364 26.14 1.36 -3.01
C TRP A 364 26.93 0.89 -1.79
N ALA A 365 27.13 1.80 -0.85
CA ALA A 365 27.72 1.50 0.44
C ALA A 365 26.60 1.12 1.39
N HIS A 366 26.36 -0.17 1.55
CA HIS A 366 25.25 -0.68 2.34
C HIS A 366 25.16 -0.09 3.74
N ASN A 367 23.98 0.37 4.13
CA ASN A 367 23.65 1.08 5.37
C ASN A 367 24.34 2.46 5.51
N ASP A 368 24.86 3.03 4.44
CA ASP A 368 25.54 4.34 4.44
C ASP A 368 24.98 5.25 3.35
N TYR A 369 25.15 4.90 2.07
CA TYR A 369 24.63 5.69 0.95
C TYR A 369 24.52 4.91 -0.38
N VAL A 370 23.72 5.48 -1.31
CA VAL A 370 23.70 5.08 -2.73
C VAL A 370 24.06 6.29 -3.59
N VAL A 371 24.88 6.08 -4.64
CA VAL A 371 25.25 7.12 -5.61
C VAL A 371 24.82 6.72 -7.00
N LEU A 372 24.12 7.64 -7.64
CA LEU A 372 23.76 7.53 -9.06
C LEU A 372 24.44 8.65 -9.84
N GLU A 373 24.95 8.31 -11.03
CA GLU A 373 25.51 9.27 -11.98
C GLU A 373 24.72 9.24 -13.29
N LYS A 374 24.63 10.37 -13.98
CA LYS A 374 23.92 10.50 -15.26
C LYS A 374 24.40 9.47 -16.27
N ASN A 375 23.45 8.77 -16.89
CA ASN A 375 23.71 7.82 -17.95
C ASN A 375 23.87 8.54 -19.31
N PRO A 376 25.07 8.57 -19.90
CA PRO A 376 25.26 9.24 -21.19
C PRO A 376 24.60 8.51 -22.37
N ASN A 377 24.23 7.24 -22.17
CA ASN A 377 23.57 6.42 -23.18
C ASN A 377 22.02 6.48 -23.10
N TYR A 378 21.50 7.22 -22.13
CA TYR A 378 20.05 7.41 -21.99
C TYR A 378 19.48 8.17 -23.19
N TRP A 379 18.36 7.73 -23.73
CA TRP A 379 17.76 8.31 -24.94
C TRP A 379 17.46 9.81 -24.85
N ALA A 380 17.14 10.31 -23.64
CA ALA A 380 16.90 11.73 -23.36
C ALA A 380 18.03 12.35 -22.50
N ALA A 381 19.27 11.86 -22.61
CA ALA A 381 20.38 12.35 -21.78
C ALA A 381 20.58 13.87 -21.86
N ASP A 382 20.33 14.50 -23.01
CA ASP A 382 20.47 15.94 -23.18
C ASP A 382 19.48 16.76 -22.33
N ASP A 383 18.33 16.16 -21.97
CA ASP A 383 17.30 16.77 -21.14
C ASP A 383 17.56 16.59 -19.62
N VAL A 384 18.42 15.67 -19.23
CA VAL A 384 18.78 15.41 -17.84
C VAL A 384 19.81 16.43 -17.37
N THR A 385 19.46 17.27 -16.40
CA THR A 385 20.35 18.37 -15.92
C THR A 385 21.10 18.05 -14.63
N ILE A 386 20.63 17.08 -13.86
CA ILE A 386 21.27 16.58 -12.66
C ILE A 386 22.29 15.52 -13.05
N GLU A 387 23.58 15.81 -12.79
CA GLU A 387 24.68 14.90 -13.18
C GLU A 387 24.93 13.82 -12.12
N LYS A 388 24.61 14.10 -10.85
CA LYS A 388 24.82 13.18 -9.73
C LYS A 388 23.67 13.26 -8.74
N ILE A 389 23.24 12.10 -8.26
CA ILE A 389 22.31 11.98 -7.11
C ILE A 389 23.02 11.17 -6.03
N GLU A 390 22.99 11.68 -4.82
CA GLU A 390 23.46 10.96 -3.63
C GLU A 390 22.28 10.73 -2.69
N PHE A 391 22.09 9.46 -2.28
CA PHE A 391 21.06 9.04 -1.35
C PHE A 391 21.72 8.60 -0.03
N PRO A 392 22.04 9.51 0.92
CA PRO A 392 22.49 9.11 2.24
C PRO A 392 21.35 8.39 2.99
N ILE A 393 21.71 7.33 3.72
CA ILE A 393 20.78 6.54 4.52
C ILE A 393 20.79 7.08 5.95
N ILE A 394 19.75 7.84 6.33
CA ILE A 394 19.61 8.42 7.66
C ILE A 394 18.28 7.98 8.26
N THR A 395 18.34 6.99 9.14
CA THR A 395 17.15 6.36 9.74
C THR A 395 16.43 7.22 10.77
N GLU A 396 17.19 8.13 11.43
CA GLU A 396 16.64 9.01 12.47
C GLU A 396 16.15 10.33 11.85
N GLN A 397 14.85 10.54 11.83
CA GLN A 397 14.20 11.71 11.21
C GLN A 397 14.74 13.04 11.74
N ALA A 398 14.93 13.18 13.06
CA ALA A 398 15.48 14.40 13.66
C ALA A 398 16.90 14.69 13.17
N THR A 399 17.69 13.65 12.91
CA THR A 399 19.06 13.78 12.35
C THR A 399 18.99 14.23 10.90
N ALA A 400 18.12 13.65 10.10
CA ALA A 400 17.91 14.02 8.71
C ALA A 400 17.42 15.48 8.60
N LEU A 401 16.44 15.88 9.41
CA LEU A 401 15.94 17.24 9.44
C LEU A 401 17.02 18.25 9.84
N ALA A 402 17.82 17.95 10.88
CA ALA A 402 18.92 18.81 11.28
C ALA A 402 20.00 18.93 10.18
N ALA A 403 20.26 17.88 9.41
CA ALA A 403 21.17 17.93 8.25
C ALA A 403 20.58 18.81 7.13
N TYR A 404 19.28 18.69 6.86
CA TYR A 404 18.57 19.54 5.91
C TYR A 404 18.62 21.04 6.31
N GLU A 405 18.33 21.36 7.57
CA GLU A 405 18.37 22.73 8.09
C GLU A 405 19.79 23.34 8.05
N ARG A 406 20.85 22.51 8.05
CA ARG A 406 22.24 22.94 7.84
C ARG A 406 22.62 23.09 6.36
N GLY A 407 21.74 22.70 5.44
CA GLY A 407 22.00 22.71 4.01
C GLY A 407 22.90 21.56 3.53
N GLU A 408 22.94 20.46 4.26
CA GLU A 408 23.67 19.23 3.89
C GLU A 408 22.83 18.30 3.01
N LEU A 409 21.51 18.50 2.99
CA LEU A 409 20.53 17.78 2.18
C LEU A 409 19.72 18.76 1.36
N ASP A 410 19.35 18.38 0.15
CA ASP A 410 18.45 19.12 -0.74
C ASP A 410 16.99 18.68 -0.57
N VAL A 411 16.78 17.38 -0.29
CA VAL A 411 15.49 16.77 -0.06
C VAL A 411 15.52 15.94 1.20
N CYS A 412 14.55 16.17 2.07
CA CYS A 412 14.34 15.38 3.27
C CYS A 412 13.05 14.58 3.14
N HIS A 413 13.08 13.35 3.62
CA HIS A 413 12.04 12.36 3.40
C HIS A 413 10.72 12.66 4.12
N ASP A 414 9.63 12.00 3.71
CA ASP A 414 8.30 12.00 4.33
C ASP A 414 8.24 11.21 5.65
N TRP A 415 7.13 11.27 6.38
CA TRP A 415 6.87 10.70 7.72
C TRP A 415 7.36 11.57 8.87
N TRP A 416 6.81 12.79 8.96
CA TRP A 416 7.10 13.71 10.05
C TRP A 416 6.09 13.51 11.19
N PRO A 417 6.55 13.52 12.46
CA PRO A 417 5.66 13.75 13.58
C PRO A 417 4.86 15.05 13.37
N SER A 418 3.59 15.07 13.73
CA SER A 418 2.72 16.23 13.51
C SER A 418 3.27 17.53 14.10
N GLU A 419 3.92 17.45 15.26
CA GLU A 419 4.58 18.61 15.92
C GLU A 419 5.71 19.21 15.08
N GLU A 420 6.56 18.34 14.47
CA GLU A 420 7.65 18.80 13.60
C GLU A 420 7.10 19.38 12.30
N LEU A 421 6.08 18.78 11.74
CA LEU A 421 5.44 19.26 10.51
C LEU A 421 4.80 20.64 10.73
N SER A 422 4.07 20.84 11.84
CA SER A 422 3.50 22.12 12.21
C SER A 422 4.59 23.19 12.36
N ARG A 423 5.71 22.86 13.03
CA ARG A 423 6.87 23.74 13.15
C ARG A 423 7.50 24.11 11.80
N LEU A 424 7.64 23.13 10.89
CA LEU A 424 8.19 23.35 9.56
C LEU A 424 7.27 24.24 8.72
N MET A 425 5.97 24.01 8.75
CA MET A 425 4.98 24.83 8.04
C MET A 425 4.92 26.27 8.56
N GLU A 426 5.16 26.49 9.86
CA GLU A 426 5.23 27.83 10.44
C GLU A 426 6.54 28.55 10.07
N ASN A 427 7.68 27.86 10.15
CA ASN A 427 9.00 28.49 10.04
C ASN A 427 9.61 28.43 8.63
N MET A 428 9.24 27.42 7.83
CA MET A 428 9.80 27.13 6.50
C MET A 428 8.69 26.71 5.50
N PRO A 429 7.60 27.49 5.36
CA PRO A 429 6.44 27.06 4.57
C PRO A 429 6.78 26.77 3.10
N ASP A 430 7.70 27.50 2.50
CA ASP A 430 8.12 27.32 1.11
C ASP A 430 8.94 26.03 0.88
N HIS A 431 9.45 25.41 1.95
CA HIS A 431 10.20 24.16 1.91
C HIS A 431 9.29 22.93 2.04
N VAL A 432 8.06 23.10 2.50
CA VAL A 432 7.12 22.01 2.75
C VAL A 432 6.17 21.87 1.57
N ARG A 433 6.11 20.67 0.98
CA ARG A 433 5.13 20.33 -0.07
C ARG A 433 4.25 19.19 0.41
N THR A 434 2.94 19.42 0.43
CA THR A 434 1.95 18.36 0.66
C THR A 434 1.51 17.82 -0.69
N LEU A 435 1.63 16.51 -0.84
CA LEU A 435 1.37 15.79 -2.07
C LEU A 435 0.20 14.84 -1.85
N VAL A 436 -0.63 14.66 -2.86
CA VAL A 436 -1.68 13.64 -2.84
C VAL A 436 -1.02 12.26 -2.83
N ARG A 437 -1.50 11.39 -1.94
CA ARG A 437 -1.22 9.96 -1.95
C ARG A 437 -2.56 9.25 -2.11
N PRO A 438 -2.87 8.74 -3.29
CA PRO A 438 -4.21 8.25 -3.56
C PRO A 438 -4.57 7.05 -2.69
N GLY A 439 -5.61 7.21 -1.90
CA GLY A 439 -6.14 6.16 -1.05
C GLY A 439 -6.81 6.69 0.21
N PRO A 440 -7.86 6.02 0.70
CA PRO A 440 -8.56 6.39 1.93
C PRO A 440 -7.98 5.71 3.16
N TYR A 441 -8.04 6.41 4.29
CA TYR A 441 -8.02 5.84 5.63
C TYR A 441 -9.46 5.66 6.09
N TYR A 442 -9.85 4.45 6.51
CA TYR A 442 -11.24 4.14 6.80
C TYR A 442 -11.42 3.17 7.96
N ILE A 443 -12.66 3.11 8.44
CA ILE A 443 -13.15 2.10 9.37
C ILE A 443 -14.15 1.23 8.60
N GLY A 444 -13.87 -0.07 8.47
CA GLY A 444 -14.80 -1.04 7.91
C GLY A 444 -15.80 -1.54 8.94
N LEU A 445 -17.02 -1.85 8.51
CA LEU A 445 -18.11 -2.31 9.37
C LEU A 445 -18.46 -3.76 9.03
N ASN A 446 -18.54 -4.61 10.04
CA ASN A 446 -18.82 -6.04 9.88
C ASN A 446 -20.34 -6.29 9.70
N PHE A 447 -20.74 -6.81 8.55
CA PHE A 447 -22.15 -7.06 8.19
C PHE A 447 -22.73 -8.32 8.82
N LEU A 448 -21.91 -9.19 9.39
CA LEU A 448 -22.36 -10.46 9.99
C LEU A 448 -22.59 -10.37 11.49
N ARG A 449 -22.28 -9.22 12.13
CA ARG A 449 -22.35 -9.10 13.59
C ARG A 449 -23.26 -7.97 14.06
N PRO A 450 -24.21 -8.26 14.98
CA PRO A 450 -24.90 -7.20 15.71
C PRO A 450 -23.90 -6.36 16.53
N PRO A 451 -24.04 -5.04 16.57
CA PRO A 451 -25.13 -4.26 15.98
C PRO A 451 -24.87 -3.76 14.55
N THR A 452 -23.72 -4.05 13.94
CA THR A 452 -23.33 -3.51 12.63
C THR A 452 -23.92 -4.27 11.44
N ASP A 453 -24.58 -5.41 11.66
CA ASP A 453 -25.46 -6.08 10.68
C ASP A 453 -26.69 -5.20 10.34
N ASN A 454 -27.10 -4.29 11.25
CA ASN A 454 -28.21 -3.37 11.03
C ASN A 454 -27.78 -2.13 10.23
N LEU A 455 -28.47 -1.85 9.12
CA LEU A 455 -28.19 -0.72 8.24
C LEU A 455 -28.29 0.63 8.93
N ASN A 456 -29.35 0.85 9.74
CA ASN A 456 -29.54 2.11 10.45
C ASN A 456 -28.45 2.32 11.51
N MET A 457 -27.93 1.25 12.11
CA MET A 457 -26.79 1.33 13.01
C MET A 457 -25.53 1.76 12.30
N ARG A 458 -25.23 1.20 11.11
CA ARG A 458 -24.07 1.62 10.32
C ARG A 458 -24.19 3.10 9.91
N LYS A 459 -25.37 3.56 9.49
CA LYS A 459 -25.63 4.97 9.17
C LYS A 459 -25.46 5.88 10.40
N ALA A 460 -25.90 5.44 11.57
CA ALA A 460 -25.69 6.17 12.82
C ALA A 460 -24.21 6.32 13.16
N LEU A 461 -23.44 5.23 13.05
CA LEU A 461 -21.99 5.25 13.28
C LEU A 461 -21.27 6.18 12.30
N ALA A 462 -21.64 6.14 11.01
CA ALA A 462 -21.02 6.97 9.98
C ALA A 462 -21.31 8.46 10.16
N SER A 463 -22.58 8.83 10.41
CA SER A 463 -22.99 10.22 10.64
C SER A 463 -22.58 10.77 12.00
N GLY A 464 -22.23 9.88 12.96
CA GLY A 464 -21.82 10.24 14.31
C GLY A 464 -20.35 10.65 14.46
N VAL A 465 -19.53 10.57 13.37
CA VAL A 465 -18.10 10.88 13.40
C VAL A 465 -17.80 12.22 12.74
N ASP A 466 -17.30 13.17 13.53
CA ASP A 466 -16.75 14.45 13.06
C ASP A 466 -15.32 14.24 12.56
N LYS A 467 -15.22 13.91 11.27
CA LYS A 467 -13.95 13.65 10.57
C LYS A 467 -13.07 14.89 10.55
N ARG A 468 -13.67 16.09 10.39
CA ARG A 468 -12.95 17.35 10.37
C ARG A 468 -12.30 17.65 11.72
N ALA A 469 -13.01 17.39 12.82
CA ALA A 469 -12.46 17.55 14.17
C ALA A 469 -11.27 16.59 14.42
N ILE A 470 -11.31 15.37 13.89
CA ILE A 470 -10.19 14.43 13.95
C ILE A 470 -8.98 14.97 13.18
N ILE A 471 -9.19 15.44 11.96
CA ILE A 471 -8.14 15.98 11.10
C ILE A 471 -7.50 17.23 11.72
N ASP A 472 -8.31 18.15 12.23
CA ASP A 472 -7.84 19.45 12.73
C ASP A 472 -7.23 19.37 14.13
N ASN A 473 -7.78 18.54 15.03
CA ASN A 473 -7.44 18.59 16.45
C ASN A 473 -6.67 17.35 16.94
N VAL A 474 -6.81 16.21 16.26
CA VAL A 474 -6.11 14.97 16.63
C VAL A 474 -4.87 14.80 15.77
N LEU A 475 -5.04 14.92 14.45
CA LEU A 475 -3.92 14.83 13.52
C LEU A 475 -3.12 16.13 13.41
N GLU A 476 -3.73 17.28 13.73
CA GLU A 476 -3.18 18.62 13.55
C GLU A 476 -2.75 18.90 12.10
N MET A 477 -3.47 18.31 11.13
CA MET A 477 -3.18 18.41 9.69
C MET A 477 -4.34 19.06 8.92
N PRO A 478 -4.64 20.37 9.13
CA PRO A 478 -5.83 21.03 8.58
C PRO A 478 -5.88 21.08 7.04
N TRP A 479 -4.75 20.83 6.36
CA TRP A 479 -4.68 20.73 4.89
C TRP A 479 -5.16 19.36 4.38
N ARG A 480 -5.23 18.32 5.24
CA ARG A 480 -5.66 16.98 4.83
C ARG A 480 -7.12 16.96 4.43
N GLN A 481 -7.40 16.28 3.33
CA GLN A 481 -8.75 16.23 2.77
C GLN A 481 -9.59 15.18 3.49
N GLU A 482 -10.78 15.59 3.93
CA GLU A 482 -11.81 14.69 4.45
C GLU A 482 -12.30 13.75 3.35
N ALA A 483 -12.58 12.49 3.71
CA ALA A 483 -13.11 11.48 2.81
C ALA A 483 -14.55 11.11 3.16
N CYS A 484 -15.39 11.01 2.14
CA CYS A 484 -16.75 10.48 2.25
C CYS A 484 -16.97 9.28 1.33
N GLY A 485 -16.14 9.14 0.31
CA GLY A 485 -16.02 7.97 -0.56
C GLY A 485 -14.65 7.30 -0.43
N VAL A 486 -14.45 6.23 -1.19
CA VAL A 486 -13.19 5.48 -1.26
C VAL A 486 -12.33 5.88 -2.45
N ILE A 487 -12.95 6.31 -3.54
CA ILE A 487 -12.23 6.81 -4.71
C ILE A 487 -11.60 8.15 -4.36
N PRO A 488 -10.26 8.28 -4.39
CA PRO A 488 -9.61 9.53 -3.99
C PRO A 488 -9.69 10.60 -5.09
N PRO A 489 -9.45 11.88 -4.75
CA PRO A 489 -9.34 12.94 -5.74
C PRO A 489 -8.35 12.63 -6.86
N ASN A 490 -8.62 13.13 -8.06
CA ASN A 490 -7.87 12.91 -9.30
C ASN A 490 -7.97 11.49 -9.89
N ILE A 491 -8.79 10.61 -9.33
CA ILE A 491 -9.15 9.34 -9.94
C ILE A 491 -10.51 9.47 -10.62
N PRO A 492 -10.69 8.98 -11.87
CA PRO A 492 -11.99 8.95 -12.52
C PRO A 492 -13.04 8.24 -11.67
N GLY A 493 -14.21 8.86 -11.51
CA GLY A 493 -15.27 8.36 -10.61
C GLY A 493 -15.24 8.98 -9.20
N TYR A 494 -14.27 9.85 -8.89
CA TYR A 494 -14.26 10.56 -7.60
C TYR A 494 -15.53 11.37 -7.35
N GLN A 495 -16.09 11.22 -6.15
CA GLN A 495 -17.22 11.99 -5.63
C GLN A 495 -16.83 12.68 -4.32
N GLY A 496 -17.20 13.93 -4.16
CA GLY A 496 -16.93 14.69 -2.94
C GLY A 496 -17.91 14.40 -1.81
N CYS A 497 -17.62 14.91 -0.62
CA CYS A 497 -18.57 14.94 0.49
C CYS A 497 -19.83 15.71 0.07
N GLY A 498 -21.00 15.22 0.48
CA GLY A 498 -22.31 15.72 0.03
C GLY A 498 -22.84 15.05 -1.24
N GLU A 499 -22.01 14.33 -1.99
CA GLU A 499 -22.39 13.55 -3.17
C GLU A 499 -22.42 12.05 -2.85
N VAL A 500 -21.51 11.56 -2.02
CA VAL A 500 -21.39 10.15 -1.63
C VAL A 500 -21.16 10.03 -0.12
N GLY A 501 -21.64 8.94 0.48
CA GLY A 501 -21.41 8.58 1.88
C GLY A 501 -22.13 9.49 2.89
N TYR A 502 -21.52 9.66 4.06
CA TYR A 502 -22.11 10.37 5.18
C TYR A 502 -21.17 11.46 5.70
N GLU A 503 -21.71 12.67 5.84
CA GLU A 503 -21.09 13.77 6.58
C GLU A 503 -21.45 13.70 8.06
N PHE A 504 -20.72 14.42 8.90
CA PHE A 504 -21.05 14.55 10.32
C PHE A 504 -22.37 15.31 10.50
N ASP A 505 -23.38 14.60 11.02
CA ASP A 505 -24.69 15.15 11.36
C ASP A 505 -25.21 14.42 12.60
N PRO A 506 -24.97 14.95 13.81
CA PRO A 506 -25.38 14.30 15.05
C PRO A 506 -26.89 14.15 15.20
N ASP A 507 -27.71 15.03 14.63
CA ASP A 507 -29.16 14.92 14.66
C ASP A 507 -29.66 13.77 13.77
N ALA A 508 -29.10 13.65 12.56
CA ALA A 508 -29.38 12.52 11.68
C ALA A 508 -28.88 11.19 12.30
N ALA A 509 -27.67 11.21 12.90
CA ALA A 509 -27.09 10.04 13.55
C ALA A 509 -27.98 9.50 14.68
N LEU A 510 -28.53 10.38 15.51
CA LEU A 510 -29.51 10.00 16.57
C LEU A 510 -30.80 9.46 15.96
N GLY A 511 -31.27 10.02 14.85
CA GLY A 511 -32.45 9.50 14.15
C GLY A 511 -32.25 8.08 13.60
N TYR A 512 -31.08 7.81 13.02
CA TYR A 512 -30.71 6.46 12.59
C TYR A 512 -30.54 5.49 13.77
N LEU A 513 -29.93 5.95 14.87
CA LEU A 513 -29.80 5.14 16.08
C LEU A 513 -31.16 4.76 16.65
N GLU A 514 -32.12 5.70 16.74
CA GLU A 514 -33.48 5.42 17.21
C GLU A 514 -34.18 4.37 16.32
N ALA A 515 -34.00 4.46 15.00
CA ALA A 515 -34.53 3.47 14.08
C ALA A 515 -33.86 2.10 14.29
N ALA A 516 -32.54 2.06 14.40
CA ALA A 516 -31.80 0.82 14.67
C ALA A 516 -32.23 0.15 15.99
N MET A 517 -32.33 0.93 17.06
CA MET A 517 -32.81 0.45 18.37
C MET A 517 -34.22 -0.14 18.28
N GLY A 518 -35.12 0.52 17.54
CA GLY A 518 -36.48 0.01 17.30
C GLY A 518 -36.48 -1.33 16.56
N GLU A 519 -35.66 -1.49 15.54
CA GLU A 519 -35.50 -2.72 14.74
C GLU A 519 -34.87 -3.85 15.57
N MET A 520 -33.87 -3.56 16.37
CA MET A 520 -33.18 -4.53 17.23
C MET A 520 -33.92 -4.83 18.54
N GLY A 521 -34.95 -4.05 18.90
CA GLY A 521 -35.71 -4.20 20.16
C GLY A 521 -34.90 -3.78 21.39
N ILE A 522 -33.99 -2.80 21.26
CA ILE A 522 -33.15 -2.26 22.33
C ILE A 522 -33.77 -0.96 22.82
N GLU A 523 -33.90 -0.81 24.16
CA GLU A 523 -34.53 0.37 24.78
C GLU A 523 -33.55 1.48 25.14
N ASN A 524 -32.29 1.13 25.44
CA ASN A 524 -31.25 2.11 25.80
C ASN A 524 -30.04 2.01 24.90
N ALA A 525 -29.56 3.15 24.41
CA ALA A 525 -28.34 3.21 23.60
C ALA A 525 -27.09 2.64 24.32
N GLY A 526 -27.00 2.86 25.65
CA GLY A 526 -25.92 2.33 26.48
C GLY A 526 -25.86 0.80 26.58
N ASP A 527 -26.91 0.08 26.12
CA ASP A 527 -26.90 -1.39 26.01
C ASP A 527 -26.30 -1.88 24.68
N ILE A 528 -25.99 -0.95 23.77
CA ILE A 528 -25.33 -1.23 22.51
C ILE A 528 -23.81 -1.15 22.69
N THR A 529 -23.10 -2.19 22.28
CA THR A 529 -21.64 -2.21 22.30
C THR A 529 -21.09 -2.42 20.90
N VAL A 530 -20.12 -1.59 20.50
CA VAL A 530 -19.35 -1.71 19.25
C VAL A 530 -17.91 -2.05 19.61
N ASN A 531 -17.40 -3.16 19.10
CA ASN A 531 -16.00 -3.55 19.25
C ASN A 531 -15.20 -3.04 18.06
N LEU A 532 -14.32 -2.08 18.28
CA LEU A 532 -13.45 -1.46 17.29
C LEU A 532 -12.04 -2.03 17.40
N TRP A 533 -11.58 -2.69 16.32
CA TRP A 533 -10.23 -3.25 16.23
C TRP A 533 -9.32 -2.37 15.38
N TYR A 534 -8.10 -2.18 15.84
CA TYR A 534 -7.10 -1.45 15.09
C TYR A 534 -5.67 -1.86 15.45
N ASN A 535 -4.75 -1.57 14.55
CA ASN A 535 -3.33 -1.81 14.77
C ASN A 535 -2.67 -0.65 15.51
N ARG A 536 -1.63 -0.97 16.27
CA ARG A 536 -0.80 -0.02 17.02
C ARG A 536 -0.29 1.12 16.11
N GLY A 537 -0.21 2.34 16.67
CA GLY A 537 0.13 3.57 15.95
C GLY A 537 -1.07 4.32 15.38
N ASN A 538 -2.31 3.88 15.69
CA ASN A 538 -3.54 4.56 15.29
C ASN A 538 -4.41 4.96 16.51
N GLU A 539 -3.85 4.86 17.71
CA GLU A 539 -4.56 5.05 18.98
C GLU A 539 -5.29 6.38 19.03
N ASP A 540 -4.59 7.49 18.77
CA ASP A 540 -5.17 8.83 18.90
C ASP A 540 -6.40 9.03 17.99
N ILE A 541 -6.37 8.49 16.77
CA ILE A 541 -7.47 8.61 15.80
C ILE A 541 -8.66 7.75 16.23
N LEU A 542 -8.40 6.46 16.53
CA LEU A 542 -9.47 5.51 16.78
C LEU A 542 -10.07 5.65 18.17
N ASP A 543 -9.31 6.09 19.16
CA ASP A 543 -9.81 6.47 20.47
C ASP A 543 -10.73 7.72 20.37
N ALA A 544 -10.36 8.69 19.52
CA ALA A 544 -11.22 9.84 19.24
C ALA A 544 -12.53 9.43 18.54
N VAL A 545 -12.50 8.46 17.61
CA VAL A 545 -13.71 7.91 16.99
C VAL A 545 -14.59 7.22 18.04
N ALA A 546 -14.01 6.38 18.88
CA ALA A 546 -14.73 5.69 19.96
C ALA A 546 -15.38 6.71 20.92
N GLU A 547 -14.65 7.74 21.36
CA GLU A 547 -15.18 8.83 22.21
C GLU A 547 -16.32 9.60 21.52
N GLN A 548 -16.22 9.83 20.21
CA GLN A 548 -17.30 10.49 19.46
C GLN A 548 -18.56 9.61 19.39
N TRP A 549 -18.45 8.31 19.18
CA TRP A 549 -19.59 7.40 19.22
C TRP A 549 -20.23 7.36 20.62
N GLU A 550 -19.43 7.33 21.69
CA GLU A 550 -19.95 7.38 23.05
C GLU A 550 -20.65 8.71 23.35
N THR A 551 -20.06 9.82 22.91
CA THR A 551 -20.60 11.17 23.17
C THR A 551 -21.82 11.47 22.33
N ASN A 552 -21.78 11.20 21.00
CA ASN A 552 -22.82 11.61 20.06
C ASN A 552 -24.01 10.63 20.03
N LEU A 553 -23.74 9.33 20.27
CA LEU A 553 -24.75 8.28 20.18
C LEU A 553 -25.13 7.67 21.56
N GLY A 554 -24.29 7.85 22.56
CA GLY A 554 -24.54 7.29 23.90
C GLY A 554 -24.40 5.77 23.99
N ILE A 555 -23.68 5.15 23.00
CA ILE A 555 -23.36 3.72 22.95
C ILE A 555 -22.06 3.44 23.71
N THR A 556 -21.68 2.18 23.85
CA THR A 556 -20.37 1.78 24.39
C THR A 556 -19.44 1.39 23.22
N ALA A 557 -18.23 1.94 23.17
CA ALA A 557 -17.22 1.57 22.21
C ALA A 557 -16.05 0.86 22.92
N ASN A 558 -15.84 -0.42 22.65
CA ASN A 558 -14.68 -1.16 23.14
C ASN A 558 -13.57 -1.16 22.07
N VAL A 559 -12.35 -0.88 22.48
CA VAL A 559 -11.21 -0.87 21.58
C VAL A 559 -10.31 -2.08 21.83
N ALA A 560 -9.76 -2.67 20.75
CA ALA A 560 -8.74 -3.71 20.80
C ALA A 560 -7.57 -3.34 19.89
N ILE A 561 -6.38 -3.28 20.47
CA ILE A 561 -5.15 -2.84 19.82
C ILE A 561 -4.23 -4.03 19.63
N MET A 562 -3.71 -4.22 18.41
CA MET A 562 -2.82 -5.33 18.03
C MET A 562 -1.57 -4.82 17.33
N GLU A 563 -0.51 -5.61 17.33
CA GLU A 563 0.63 -5.39 16.42
C GLU A 563 0.20 -5.66 14.98
N TRP A 564 0.80 -4.96 14.01
CA TRP A 564 0.33 -4.97 12.62
C TRP A 564 0.21 -6.37 12.02
N ALA A 565 1.25 -7.20 12.12
CA ALA A 565 1.23 -8.55 11.57
C ALA A 565 0.12 -9.41 12.21
N ALA A 566 0.04 -9.41 13.55
CA ALA A 566 -1.00 -10.14 14.28
C ALA A 566 -2.42 -9.61 13.96
N TYR A 567 -2.54 -8.32 13.66
CA TYR A 567 -3.79 -7.70 13.24
C TYR A 567 -4.26 -8.23 11.89
N LEU A 568 -3.39 -8.25 10.89
CA LEU A 568 -3.68 -8.80 9.56
C LEU A 568 -4.00 -10.29 9.65
N ASP A 569 -3.15 -11.09 10.29
CA ASP A 569 -3.39 -12.52 10.48
C ASP A 569 -4.77 -12.78 11.10
N THR A 570 -5.19 -11.96 12.08
CA THR A 570 -6.50 -12.12 12.72
C THR A 570 -7.66 -11.75 11.80
N LEU A 571 -7.51 -10.70 10.97
CA LEU A 571 -8.53 -10.34 9.97
C LEU A 571 -8.64 -11.42 8.89
N ASP A 572 -7.50 -11.96 8.43
CA ASP A 572 -7.45 -13.03 7.42
C ASP A 572 -8.05 -14.34 7.95
N GLU A 573 -7.78 -14.71 9.21
CA GLU A 573 -8.43 -15.85 9.87
C GLU A 573 -9.95 -15.66 9.97
N CYS A 574 -10.42 -14.43 10.14
CA CYS A 574 -11.84 -14.11 10.11
C CYS A 574 -12.45 -14.25 8.72
N ASN A 575 -11.72 -13.90 7.68
CA ASN A 575 -12.18 -13.95 6.30
C ASN A 575 -12.12 -15.37 5.70
N ASN A 576 -11.24 -16.22 6.23
CA ASN A 576 -11.07 -17.63 5.81
C ASN A 576 -11.21 -18.59 7.02
N PRO A 577 -12.41 -18.79 7.58
CA PRO A 577 -12.65 -19.60 8.76
C PRO A 577 -12.45 -21.11 8.55
#